data_abf975067417da418c8e23c25f8999ec
#
_entry.id   abf975067417da418c8e23c25f8999ec
#
_cell.length_a   1.000
_cell.length_b   1.000
_cell.length_c   1.000
_cell.angle_alpha   90.00
_cell.angle_beta   90.00
_cell.angle_gamma   90.00
#
_symmetry.space_group_name_H-M   'P 1'
#
loop_
_entity.id
_entity.type
_entity.pdbx_description
1 polymer ?
#
loop_
_entity_poly.entity_id
_entity_poly.type
_entity_poly.pdbx_seq_one_letter_code
_entity_poly.pdbx_strand_id
1 'polypeptide(L)'
;MCSSDLGVDLARGQGVEHGHEHHIRAINTIRKAGSIREAVDAGVLTGGIMHALVTEGKEFVLVGSVRDDGPLPDVYTDVIEGQRAMRAKLTDVGFCLMVATMLHSVATGNILPASIPLVCVDINPATVTKLADRGSSQARGIVTDVGLFLEQLAVELVPSYRRT
;
A
#
# COMPACT_ATOMS: atom_id res chain seq x y z
N MET A 1 5.35 7.86 2.92
CA MET A 1 6.77 7.54 3.08
C MET A 1 7.51 8.07 1.88
N CYS A 2 8.59 8.72 2.11
CA CYS A 2 9.34 9.44 1.11
C CYS A 2 10.09 8.46 0.20
N SER A 3 10.06 8.66 -1.10
CA SER A 3 10.94 7.95 -2.05
C SER A 3 12.40 8.31 -1.89
N SER A 4 12.74 9.06 -0.86
CA SER A 4 14.11 9.46 -0.56
C SER A 4 15.04 8.28 -0.28
N ASP A 5 14.50 7.12 0.13
CA ASP A 5 15.26 5.87 0.23
C ASP A 5 15.74 5.35 -1.13
N LEU A 6 15.06 5.73 -2.22
CA LEU A 6 15.49 5.44 -3.58
C LEU A 6 16.48 6.47 -4.15
N GLY A 7 16.88 7.45 -3.34
CA GLY A 7 17.79 8.50 -3.76
C GLY A 7 17.16 9.59 -4.65
N VAL A 8 15.84 9.69 -4.70
CA VAL A 8 15.12 10.69 -5.49
C VAL A 8 14.03 11.37 -4.65
N ASP A 9 13.98 12.70 -4.70
CA ASP A 9 12.86 13.48 -4.19
C ASP A 9 11.70 13.39 -5.18
N LEU A 10 10.58 12.81 -4.75
CA LEU A 10 9.40 12.59 -5.61
C LEU A 10 8.76 13.88 -6.11
N ALA A 11 8.74 14.92 -5.29
CA ALA A 11 8.12 16.18 -5.67
C ALA A 11 8.93 16.96 -6.70
N ARG A 12 10.26 16.79 -6.70
CA ARG A 12 11.19 17.54 -7.54
C ARG A 12 11.86 16.70 -8.62
N GLY A 13 11.80 15.37 -8.54
CA GLY A 13 12.51 14.46 -9.45
C GLY A 13 14.04 14.57 -9.38
N GLN A 14 14.57 15.16 -8.32
CA GLN A 14 16.01 15.41 -8.15
C GLN A 14 16.65 14.33 -7.28
N GLY A 15 17.91 14.01 -7.56
CA GLY A 15 18.70 13.12 -6.73
C GLY A 15 18.82 13.65 -5.30
N VAL A 16 18.68 12.77 -4.32
CA VAL A 16 18.84 13.03 -2.90
C VAL A 16 19.99 12.21 -2.37
N GLU A 17 20.97 12.85 -1.75
CA GLU A 17 22.04 12.14 -1.06
C GLU A 17 21.51 11.50 0.24
N HIS A 18 22.04 10.34 0.57
CA HIS A 18 21.71 9.62 1.82
C HIS A 18 20.21 9.28 1.99
N GLY A 19 19.54 8.86 0.91
CA GLY A 19 18.11 8.50 0.94
C GLY A 19 17.73 7.50 2.04
N HIS A 20 18.60 6.51 2.31
CA HIS A 20 18.44 5.56 3.41
C HIS A 20 18.46 6.23 4.81
N GLU A 21 19.20 7.30 5.01
CA GLU A 21 19.20 8.06 6.27
C GLU A 21 17.85 8.75 6.48
N HIS A 22 17.29 9.34 5.45
CA HIS A 22 15.95 9.95 5.50
C HIS A 22 14.89 8.91 5.82
N HIS A 23 14.99 7.72 5.24
CA HIS A 23 14.08 6.60 5.50
C HIS A 23 14.14 6.16 6.97
N ILE A 24 15.33 5.90 7.49
CA ILE A 24 15.53 5.51 8.91
C ILE A 24 15.08 6.62 9.85
N ARG A 25 15.33 7.88 9.52
CA ARG A 25 14.88 9.02 10.32
C ARG A 25 13.36 9.07 10.41
N ALA A 26 12.65 8.88 9.30
CA ALA A 26 11.20 8.85 9.27
C ALA A 26 10.65 7.68 10.13
N ILE A 27 11.21 6.48 9.98
CA ILE A 27 10.86 5.31 10.79
C ILE A 27 11.05 5.60 12.28
N ASN A 28 12.22 6.12 12.68
CA ASN A 28 12.52 6.40 14.07
C ASN A 28 11.61 7.48 14.66
N THR A 29 11.20 8.45 13.84
CA THR A 29 10.27 9.50 14.26
C THR A 29 8.89 8.92 14.56
N ILE A 30 8.37 8.04 13.72
CA ILE A 30 7.10 7.35 13.95
C ILE A 30 7.20 6.41 15.15
N ARG A 31 8.30 5.65 15.27
CA ARG A 31 8.54 4.77 16.44
C ARG A 31 8.59 5.53 17.75
N LYS A 32 9.16 6.73 17.75
CA LYS A 32 9.20 7.60 18.93
C LYS A 32 7.80 8.11 19.30
N ALA A 33 6.92 8.32 18.36
CA ALA A 33 5.53 8.68 18.61
C ALA A 33 4.72 7.51 19.22
N GLY A 34 5.13 6.25 18.99
CA GLY A 34 4.49 5.04 19.52
C GLY A 34 3.69 4.26 18.50
N SER A 35 2.92 4.93 17.66
CA SER A 35 2.12 4.33 16.58
C SER A 35 1.94 5.32 15.43
N ILE A 36 1.42 4.83 14.30
CA ILE A 36 1.04 5.69 13.17
C ILE A 36 -0.08 6.66 13.59
N ARG A 37 -1.05 6.19 14.36
CA ARG A 37 -2.14 7.04 14.87
C ARG A 37 -1.61 8.14 15.78
N GLU A 38 -0.78 7.80 16.74
CA GLU A 38 -0.14 8.79 17.63
C GLU A 38 0.74 9.78 16.87
N ALA A 39 1.40 9.35 15.80
CA ALA A 39 2.17 10.23 14.93
C ALA A 39 1.28 11.24 14.16
N VAL A 40 0.07 10.84 13.77
CA VAL A 40 -0.94 11.74 13.18
C VAL A 40 -1.48 12.70 14.22
N ASP A 41 -1.89 12.19 15.38
CA ASP A 41 -2.47 12.99 16.46
C ASP A 41 -1.49 14.04 17.01
N ALA A 42 -0.21 13.71 17.04
CA ALA A 42 0.87 14.61 17.42
C ALA A 42 1.32 15.59 16.31
N GLY A 43 0.71 15.53 15.13
CA GLY A 43 1.09 16.35 13.97
C GLY A 43 2.47 16.05 13.39
N VAL A 44 3.03 14.88 13.69
CA VAL A 44 4.30 14.39 13.13
C VAL A 44 4.10 13.83 11.73
N LEU A 45 2.99 13.14 11.50
CA LEU A 45 2.56 12.65 10.20
C LEU A 45 1.39 13.49 9.71
N THR A 46 1.63 14.40 8.76
CA THR A 46 0.67 15.43 8.34
C THR A 46 0.08 15.21 6.96
N GLY A 47 0.41 14.13 6.28
CA GLY A 47 -0.08 13.85 4.92
C GLY A 47 0.22 12.45 4.44
N GLY A 48 -0.26 12.12 3.24
CA GLY A 48 -0.10 10.81 2.62
C GLY A 48 -1.19 9.82 3.01
N ILE A 49 -1.08 8.60 2.47
CA ILE A 49 -2.11 7.56 2.59
C ILE A 49 -2.40 7.21 4.06
N MET A 50 -1.36 7.02 4.88
CA MET A 50 -1.55 6.62 6.28
C MET A 50 -2.22 7.72 7.11
N HIS A 51 -1.85 8.99 6.87
CA HIS A 51 -2.54 10.12 7.48
C HIS A 51 -4.03 10.14 7.10
N ALA A 52 -4.35 9.99 5.82
CA ALA A 52 -5.72 9.97 5.34
C ALA A 52 -6.53 8.81 5.95
N LEU A 53 -5.96 7.61 6.00
CA LEU A 53 -6.63 6.44 6.61
C LEU A 53 -6.95 6.67 8.09
N VAL A 54 -6.01 7.23 8.85
CA VAL A 54 -6.22 7.54 10.27
C VAL A 54 -7.28 8.63 10.44
N THR A 55 -7.18 9.72 9.69
CA THR A 55 -8.12 10.86 9.75
C THR A 55 -9.54 10.46 9.38
N GLU A 56 -9.69 9.62 8.35
CA GLU A 56 -10.99 9.12 7.89
C GLU A 56 -11.48 7.89 8.67
N GLY A 57 -10.76 7.47 9.71
CA GLY A 57 -11.12 6.31 10.53
C GLY A 57 -11.17 4.99 9.75
N LYS A 58 -10.39 4.87 8.66
CA LYS A 58 -10.32 3.65 7.87
C LYS A 58 -9.39 2.63 8.50
N GLU A 59 -9.79 1.38 8.43
CA GLU A 59 -8.96 0.27 8.92
C GLU A 59 -7.84 -0.05 7.94
N PHE A 60 -6.72 -0.49 8.46
CA PHE A 60 -5.60 -1.01 7.68
C PHE A 60 -4.88 -2.13 8.43
N VAL A 61 -4.23 -2.99 7.68
CA VAL A 61 -3.36 -4.05 8.21
C VAL A 61 -2.02 -3.90 7.51
N LEU A 62 -0.97 -3.65 8.29
CA LEU A 62 0.39 -3.55 7.79
C LEU A 62 1.14 -4.85 8.09
N VAL A 63 1.65 -5.47 7.05
CA VAL A 63 2.45 -6.69 7.14
C VAL A 63 3.82 -6.41 6.58
N GLY A 64 4.87 -6.84 7.27
CA GLY A 64 6.25 -6.74 6.79
C GLY A 64 6.42 -7.48 5.46
N SER A 65 7.34 -7.00 4.64
CA SER A 65 7.65 -7.66 3.37
C SER A 65 8.46 -8.94 3.60
N VAL A 66 8.50 -9.79 2.58
CA VAL A 66 9.35 -10.99 2.59
C VAL A 66 10.84 -10.65 2.77
N ARG A 67 11.22 -9.45 2.39
CA ARG A 67 12.61 -8.95 2.45
C ARG A 67 12.89 -8.13 3.70
N ASP A 68 11.92 -7.35 4.16
CA ASP A 68 12.09 -6.37 5.23
C ASP A 68 11.13 -6.68 6.39
N ASP A 69 11.61 -6.61 7.62
CA ASP A 69 10.87 -7.00 8.84
C ASP A 69 9.80 -6.00 9.28
N GLY A 70 9.52 -4.96 8.49
CA GLY A 70 8.51 -3.96 8.82
C GLY A 70 8.81 -3.22 10.13
N PRO A 71 9.64 -2.18 10.10
CA PRO A 71 10.21 -1.56 11.30
C PRO A 71 9.27 -0.61 12.07
N LEU A 72 8.03 -0.45 11.64
CA LEU A 72 7.04 0.40 12.31
C LEU A 72 6.30 -0.37 13.43
N PRO A 73 5.82 0.32 14.49
CA PRO A 73 5.14 -0.33 15.62
C PRO A 73 3.87 -1.09 15.22
N ASP A 74 3.15 -0.59 14.22
CA ASP A 74 1.86 -1.16 13.78
C ASP A 74 2.00 -2.27 12.72
N VAL A 75 3.21 -2.76 12.47
CA VAL A 75 3.47 -3.75 11.42
C VAL A 75 3.60 -5.15 11.99
N TYR A 76 2.84 -6.09 11.45
CA TYR A 76 3.02 -7.51 11.71
C TYR A 76 4.33 -7.99 11.10
N THR A 77 5.25 -8.45 11.92
CA THR A 77 6.53 -9.02 11.48
C THR A 77 6.45 -10.53 11.25
N ASP A 78 5.53 -11.20 11.94
CA ASP A 78 5.22 -12.61 11.71
C ASP A 78 4.22 -12.75 10.56
N VAL A 79 4.61 -13.48 9.51
CA VAL A 79 3.81 -13.67 8.30
C VAL A 79 2.48 -14.41 8.58
N ILE A 80 2.49 -15.36 9.49
CA ILE A 80 1.30 -16.13 9.87
C ILE A 80 0.29 -15.23 10.58
N GLU A 81 0.76 -14.45 11.55
CA GLU A 81 -0.08 -13.48 12.27
C GLU A 81 -0.60 -12.39 11.31
N GLY A 82 0.25 -11.90 10.41
CA GLY A 82 -0.16 -10.95 9.37
C GLY A 82 -1.27 -11.51 8.48
N GLN A 83 -1.15 -12.75 8.01
CA GLN A 83 -2.20 -13.41 7.23
C GLN A 83 -3.50 -13.59 8.03
N ARG A 84 -3.41 -13.94 9.32
CA ARG A 84 -4.59 -14.03 10.19
C ARG A 84 -5.31 -12.68 10.31
N ALA A 85 -4.56 -11.61 10.56
CA ALA A 85 -5.09 -10.26 10.63
C ALA A 85 -5.77 -9.83 9.31
N MET A 86 -5.14 -10.12 8.16
CA MET A 86 -5.73 -9.85 6.85
C MET A 86 -7.02 -10.64 6.61
N ARG A 87 -7.04 -11.94 6.93
CA ARG A 87 -8.23 -12.80 6.77
C ARG A 87 -9.40 -12.31 7.60
N ALA A 88 -9.14 -11.83 8.82
CA ALA A 88 -10.18 -11.30 9.70
C ALA A 88 -10.91 -10.07 9.11
N LYS A 89 -10.30 -9.39 8.13
CA LYS A 89 -10.86 -8.22 7.46
C LYS A 89 -11.59 -8.54 6.15
N LEU A 90 -11.67 -9.81 5.73
CA LEU A 90 -12.26 -10.19 4.44
C LEU A 90 -13.77 -10.43 4.48
N THR A 91 -14.41 -10.40 5.65
CA THR A 91 -15.82 -10.79 5.80
C THR A 91 -16.77 -9.97 4.92
N ASP A 92 -16.55 -8.66 4.81
CA ASP A 92 -17.41 -7.75 4.06
C ASP A 92 -16.72 -7.13 2.83
N VAL A 93 -15.65 -7.76 2.37
CA VAL A 93 -14.92 -7.29 1.19
C VAL A 93 -15.60 -7.78 -0.09
N GLY A 94 -16.12 -6.85 -0.88
CA GLY A 94 -16.73 -7.14 -2.17
C GLY A 94 -15.79 -7.01 -3.38
N PHE A 95 -14.59 -6.43 -3.18
CA PHE A 95 -13.65 -6.17 -4.27
C PHE A 95 -12.23 -5.97 -3.71
N CYS A 96 -11.22 -6.44 -4.45
CA CYS A 96 -9.82 -6.24 -4.11
C CYS A 96 -9.07 -5.53 -5.24
N LEU A 97 -8.45 -4.40 -4.91
CA LEU A 97 -7.55 -3.67 -5.81
C LEU A 97 -6.11 -3.84 -5.34
N MET A 98 -5.27 -4.40 -6.18
CA MET A 98 -3.84 -4.57 -5.95
C MET A 98 -3.05 -3.60 -6.81
N VAL A 99 -2.20 -2.78 -6.19
CA VAL A 99 -1.47 -1.72 -6.88
C VAL A 99 0.03 -1.76 -6.61
N ALA A 100 0.81 -1.70 -7.66
CA ALA A 100 2.27 -1.51 -7.65
C ALA A 100 3.06 -2.47 -6.74
N THR A 101 2.61 -3.73 -6.60
CA THR A 101 3.35 -4.73 -5.83
C THR A 101 3.09 -6.15 -6.33
N MET A 102 4.16 -6.90 -6.56
CA MET A 102 4.05 -8.30 -6.97
C MET A 102 3.97 -9.25 -5.75
N LEU A 103 4.87 -9.11 -4.80
CA LEU A 103 4.97 -10.05 -3.68
C LEU A 103 3.76 -9.97 -2.75
N HIS A 104 3.37 -8.77 -2.35
CA HIS A 104 2.18 -8.57 -1.52
C HIS A 104 0.89 -8.96 -2.24
N SER A 105 0.80 -8.71 -3.55
CA SER A 105 -0.34 -9.12 -4.35
C SER A 105 -0.47 -10.63 -4.44
N VAL A 106 0.64 -11.35 -4.63
CA VAL A 106 0.65 -12.81 -4.59
C VAL A 106 0.22 -13.35 -3.22
N ALA A 107 0.76 -12.79 -2.13
CA ALA A 107 0.41 -13.18 -0.78
C ALA A 107 -1.07 -12.95 -0.48
N THR A 108 -1.58 -11.76 -0.83
CA THR A 108 -3.01 -11.40 -0.67
C THR A 108 -3.91 -12.27 -1.52
N GLY A 109 -3.56 -12.51 -2.79
CA GLY A 109 -4.32 -13.38 -3.69
C GLY A 109 -4.46 -14.81 -3.17
N ASN A 110 -3.50 -15.30 -2.41
CA ASN A 110 -3.57 -16.64 -1.81
C ASN A 110 -4.55 -16.74 -0.64
N ILE A 111 -4.95 -15.64 -0.04
CA ILE A 111 -5.91 -15.62 1.08
C ILE A 111 -7.31 -15.16 0.67
N LEU A 112 -7.45 -14.57 -0.52
CA LEU A 112 -8.75 -14.09 -1.00
C LEU A 112 -9.68 -15.26 -1.37
N PRO A 113 -10.94 -15.25 -0.92
CA PRO A 113 -11.96 -16.14 -1.44
C PRO A 113 -12.16 -15.95 -2.95
N ALA A 114 -12.46 -17.03 -3.67
CA ALA A 114 -12.70 -16.99 -5.12
C ALA A 114 -13.92 -16.12 -5.53
N SER A 115 -14.78 -15.79 -4.58
CA SER A 115 -15.94 -14.92 -4.78
C SER A 115 -15.60 -13.42 -4.84
N ILE A 116 -14.40 -13.02 -4.40
CA ILE A 116 -14.00 -11.61 -4.39
C ILE A 116 -13.32 -11.24 -5.72
N PRO A 117 -13.93 -10.40 -6.56
CA PRO A 117 -13.28 -9.89 -7.76
C PRO A 117 -11.98 -9.17 -7.43
N LEU A 118 -10.96 -9.39 -8.26
CA LEU A 118 -9.62 -8.87 -8.07
C LEU A 118 -9.16 -8.11 -9.32
N VAL A 119 -8.68 -6.89 -9.13
CA VAL A 119 -7.98 -6.13 -10.16
C VAL A 119 -6.55 -5.85 -9.71
N CYS A 120 -5.59 -6.21 -10.55
CA CYS A 120 -4.18 -5.88 -10.36
C CYS A 120 -3.76 -4.81 -11.35
N VAL A 121 -3.21 -3.72 -10.83
CA VAL A 121 -2.68 -2.60 -11.61
C VAL A 121 -1.19 -2.45 -11.34
N ASP A 122 -0.40 -2.59 -12.37
CA ASP A 122 1.05 -2.43 -12.29
C ASP A 122 1.60 -1.94 -13.63
N ILE A 123 2.65 -1.14 -13.59
CA ILE A 123 3.34 -0.71 -14.81
C ILE A 123 4.15 -1.84 -15.44
N ASN A 124 4.52 -2.85 -14.65
CA ASN A 124 5.26 -4.01 -15.11
C ASN A 124 4.30 -5.12 -15.60
N PRO A 125 4.27 -5.41 -16.90
CA PRO A 125 3.39 -6.44 -17.45
C PRO A 125 3.67 -7.83 -16.87
N ALA A 126 4.91 -8.13 -16.45
CA ALA A 126 5.24 -9.41 -15.84
C ALA A 126 4.54 -9.61 -14.48
N THR A 127 4.35 -8.55 -13.70
CA THR A 127 3.57 -8.59 -12.45
C THR A 127 2.12 -8.93 -12.75
N VAL A 128 1.52 -8.23 -13.70
CA VAL A 128 0.12 -8.40 -14.10
C VAL A 128 -0.13 -9.81 -14.64
N THR A 129 0.73 -10.29 -15.55
CA THR A 129 0.64 -11.64 -16.11
C THR A 129 0.76 -12.71 -15.03
N LYS A 130 1.74 -12.57 -14.13
CA LYS A 130 1.97 -13.55 -13.05
C LYS A 130 0.77 -13.67 -12.11
N LEU A 131 0.05 -12.61 -11.87
CA LEU A 131 -1.15 -12.62 -11.04
C LEU A 131 -2.36 -13.18 -11.80
N ALA A 132 -2.51 -12.85 -13.06
CA ALA A 132 -3.55 -13.42 -13.93
C ALA A 132 -3.38 -14.93 -14.10
N ASP A 133 -2.16 -15.41 -14.30
CA ASP A 133 -1.84 -16.83 -14.50
C ASP A 133 -2.04 -17.70 -13.25
N ARG A 134 -2.06 -17.10 -12.07
CA ARG A 134 -2.38 -17.83 -10.83
C ARG A 134 -3.86 -18.23 -10.74
N GLY A 135 -4.60 -17.84 -11.72
CA GLY A 135 -5.64 -18.65 -12.33
C GLY A 135 -6.97 -18.68 -11.67
N SER A 136 -7.49 -17.64 -11.14
CA SER A 136 -8.92 -17.60 -10.98
C SER A 136 -9.55 -16.67 -12.02
N SER A 137 -10.73 -17.06 -12.50
CA SER A 137 -11.58 -16.21 -13.35
C SER A 137 -11.93 -14.86 -12.71
N GLN A 138 -11.62 -14.70 -11.42
CA GLN A 138 -11.82 -13.49 -10.63
C GLN A 138 -10.79 -12.41 -10.89
N ALA A 139 -9.59 -12.74 -11.42
CA ALA A 139 -8.48 -11.81 -11.58
C ALA A 139 -8.55 -11.07 -12.93
N ARG A 140 -8.37 -9.76 -12.88
CA ARG A 140 -8.18 -8.88 -14.04
C ARG A 140 -6.88 -8.11 -13.88
N GLY A 141 -6.11 -8.02 -14.96
CA GLY A 141 -4.86 -7.29 -14.98
C GLY A 141 -4.95 -6.03 -15.84
N ILE A 142 -4.41 -4.94 -15.34
CA ILE A 142 -4.29 -3.67 -16.07
C ILE A 142 -2.83 -3.23 -16.02
N VAL A 143 -2.22 -3.09 -17.20
CA VAL A 143 -0.84 -2.61 -17.32
C VAL A 143 -0.88 -1.12 -17.55
N THR A 144 -0.60 -0.35 -16.52
CA THR A 144 -0.55 1.12 -16.57
C THR A 144 0.17 1.70 -15.34
N ASP A 145 0.44 3.00 -15.38
CA ASP A 145 0.88 3.75 -14.21
C ASP A 145 -0.24 3.80 -13.16
N VAL A 146 0.10 3.47 -11.91
CA VAL A 146 -0.86 3.40 -10.81
C VAL A 146 -1.44 4.77 -10.45
N GLY A 147 -0.61 5.83 -10.52
CA GLY A 147 -1.07 7.19 -10.25
C GLY A 147 -2.12 7.63 -11.25
N LEU A 148 -1.86 7.40 -12.54
CA LEU A 148 -2.83 7.66 -13.61
C LEU A 148 -4.12 6.87 -13.42
N PHE A 149 -4.01 5.58 -13.10
CA PHE A 149 -5.17 4.73 -12.85
C PHE A 149 -6.03 5.24 -11.69
N LEU A 150 -5.40 5.54 -10.55
CA LEU A 150 -6.10 6.02 -9.36
C LEU A 150 -6.75 7.39 -9.59
N GLU A 151 -6.10 8.27 -10.37
CA GLU A 151 -6.67 9.56 -10.74
C GLU A 151 -7.93 9.39 -11.60
N GLN A 152 -7.87 8.54 -12.63
CA GLN A 152 -9.04 8.24 -13.47
C GLN A 152 -10.16 7.59 -12.64
N LEU A 153 -9.83 6.66 -11.77
CA LEU A 153 -10.79 6.03 -10.87
C LEU A 153 -11.45 7.05 -9.94
N ALA A 154 -10.67 7.99 -9.40
CA ALA A 154 -11.20 9.04 -8.54
C ALA A 154 -12.17 9.98 -9.29
N VAL A 155 -11.87 10.34 -10.54
CA VAL A 155 -12.78 11.13 -11.38
C VAL A 155 -14.13 10.44 -11.58
N GLU A 156 -14.12 9.12 -11.80
CA GLU A 156 -15.34 8.35 -12.04
C GLU A 156 -16.15 8.08 -10.76
N LEU A 157 -15.49 7.83 -9.63
CA LEU A 157 -16.15 7.44 -8.40
C LEU A 157 -16.50 8.59 -7.46
N VAL A 158 -15.80 9.71 -7.57
CA VAL A 158 -15.96 10.87 -6.66
C VAL A 158 -16.40 12.09 -7.46
N PRO A 159 -17.70 12.41 -7.52
CA PRO A 159 -18.22 13.49 -8.36
C PRO A 159 -17.62 14.87 -8.05
N SER A 160 -17.15 15.07 -6.83
CA SER A 160 -16.49 16.32 -6.40
C SER A 160 -15.00 16.37 -6.70
N TYR A 161 -14.39 15.25 -7.12
CA TYR A 161 -12.97 15.21 -7.44
C TYR A 161 -12.67 16.03 -8.70
N ARG A 162 -11.74 16.96 -8.57
CA ARG A 162 -11.23 17.74 -9.70
C ARG A 162 -9.73 17.52 -9.79
N ARG A 163 -9.24 17.28 -11.00
CA ARG A 163 -7.79 17.25 -11.25
C ARG A 163 -7.15 18.56 -10.79
N THR A 164 -6.16 18.45 -9.94
CA THR A 164 -5.31 19.57 -9.51
C THR A 164 -4.08 19.71 -10.40
#